data_8e91c20a9b579081f1055ee412a51768
#
_entry.id   8e91c20a9b579081f1055ee412a51768
#
_cell.length_a   1.000
_cell.length_b   1.000
_cell.length_c   1.000
_cell.angle_alpha   90.00
_cell.angle_beta   90.00
_cell.angle_gamma   90.00
#
_symmetry.space_group_name_H-M   'P 1'
#
loop_
_entity.id
_entity.type
_entity.pdbx_description
1 polymer ?
#
loop_
_entity_poly.entity_id
_entity_poly.type
_entity_poly.pdbx_seq_one_letter_code
_entity_poly.pdbx_strand_id
1 'polypeptide(L)'
;DYVVPPLEGFWWQGERRPGDAMLRTDRAGRRDGVSGIDYACKEDFKWISVIRLPDFVTREDFDWAVRKATAKKKQDFSKVEFFSYEEGLCVQCMHIGSYDDEPATVYAMHRFMEEQGYALDITDQRMHHEIYLSDARRVAPEKLKTVVRHPIKTMGK
;
A
#
# COMPACT_ATOMS: atom_id res chain seq x y z
N ASP A 1 23.40 -10.48 8.48
CA ASP A 1 23.09 -9.04 8.61
C ASP A 1 21.70 -8.79 8.04
N TYR A 2 20.83 -8.15 8.80
CA TYR A 2 19.48 -7.79 8.38
C TYR A 2 19.48 -6.37 7.81
N VAL A 3 19.03 -6.22 6.58
CA VAL A 3 18.79 -4.92 5.97
C VAL A 3 17.33 -4.56 6.19
N VAL A 4 17.07 -3.44 6.85
CA VAL A 4 15.70 -2.96 7.06
C VAL A 4 15.08 -2.68 5.69
N PRO A 5 13.93 -3.29 5.36
CA PRO A 5 13.24 -2.99 4.12
C PRO A 5 12.80 -1.53 4.03
N PRO A 6 12.49 -1.03 2.83
CA PRO A 6 11.91 0.28 2.68
C PRO A 6 10.59 0.40 3.45
N LEU A 7 10.23 1.64 3.80
CA LEU A 7 8.89 1.96 4.25
C LEU A 7 7.93 1.78 3.07
N GLU A 8 6.76 1.24 3.32
CA GLU A 8 5.70 1.02 2.34
C GLU A 8 4.41 1.66 2.85
N GLY A 9 3.49 1.96 1.96
CA GLY A 9 2.19 2.53 2.28
C GLY A 9 1.08 1.90 1.47
N PHE A 10 0.01 1.50 2.13
CA PHE A 10 -1.25 1.21 1.48
C PHE A 10 -2.14 2.42 1.56
N TRP A 11 -2.72 2.82 0.43
CA TRP A 11 -3.52 4.04 0.30
C TRP A 11 -4.91 3.74 -0.19
N TRP A 12 -5.88 4.49 0.30
CA TRP A 12 -7.27 4.42 -0.16
C TRP A 12 -8.01 5.72 0.09
N GLN A 13 -9.19 5.82 -0.50
CA GLN A 13 -10.15 6.90 -0.24
C GLN A 13 -11.46 6.32 0.27
N GLY A 14 -12.23 7.12 1.01
CA GLY A 14 -13.48 6.71 1.61
C GLY A 14 -13.39 6.28 3.06
N GLU A 15 -14.51 5.85 3.65
CA GLU A 15 -14.62 5.67 5.10
C GLU A 15 -14.10 4.33 5.61
N ARG A 16 -13.99 3.31 4.77
CA ARG A 16 -13.63 1.96 5.19
C ARG A 16 -12.12 1.79 5.28
N ARG A 17 -11.65 1.33 6.45
CA ARG A 17 -10.29 0.85 6.61
C ARG A 17 -10.15 -0.49 5.89
N PRO A 18 -9.14 -0.68 5.03
CA PRO A 18 -8.82 -1.98 4.49
C PRO A 18 -8.53 -2.98 5.63
N GLY A 19 -9.04 -4.20 5.51
CA GLY A 19 -8.93 -5.21 6.55
C GLY A 19 -10.16 -5.33 7.46
N ASP A 20 -11.00 -4.31 7.60
CA ASP A 20 -12.27 -4.42 8.32
C ASP A 20 -13.25 -5.40 7.64
N ALA A 21 -13.07 -5.63 6.34
CA ALA A 21 -13.82 -6.62 5.57
C ALA A 21 -13.44 -8.07 5.89
N MET A 22 -12.28 -8.33 6.49
CA MET A 22 -11.91 -9.68 6.95
C MET A 22 -12.75 -10.17 8.14
N LEU A 23 -13.47 -9.28 8.81
CA LEU A 23 -14.28 -9.58 9.99
C LEU A 23 -15.79 -9.68 9.70
N ARG A 24 -16.25 -9.40 8.48
CA ARG A 24 -17.67 -9.48 8.13
C ARG A 24 -17.90 -10.04 6.74
N THR A 25 -18.36 -11.27 6.70
CA THR A 25 -19.04 -11.86 5.56
C THR A 25 -20.45 -11.30 5.49
N ASP A 26 -20.67 -10.26 4.70
CA ASP A 26 -21.99 -9.97 4.18
C ASP A 26 -21.94 -9.19 2.87
N ARG A 27 -22.66 -9.80 1.98
CA ARG A 27 -22.99 -9.32 0.65
C ARG A 27 -23.66 -7.96 0.75
N ALA A 28 -23.03 -6.91 0.24
CA ALA A 28 -23.77 -5.83 -0.41
C ALA A 28 -22.83 -4.81 -1.07
N GLY A 29 -23.08 -4.52 -2.33
CA GLY A 29 -22.80 -3.24 -2.94
C GLY A 29 -21.62 -3.20 -3.89
N ARG A 30 -21.83 -3.76 -5.11
CA ARG A 30 -21.19 -3.20 -6.30
C ARG A 30 -21.44 -1.70 -6.32
N ARG A 31 -20.38 -0.92 -6.27
CA ARG A 31 -20.39 0.42 -6.86
C ARG A 31 -19.59 0.33 -8.16
N ASP A 32 -20.30 0.52 -9.25
CA ASP A 32 -19.72 0.74 -10.57
C ASP A 32 -18.93 2.06 -10.49
N GLY A 33 -17.63 1.95 -10.60
CA GLY A 33 -16.76 3.10 -10.65
C GLY A 33 -15.33 2.61 -10.72
N VAL A 34 -14.63 2.96 -11.77
CA VAL A 34 -13.18 2.82 -11.89
C VAL A 34 -12.57 3.51 -10.68
N SER A 35 -12.28 2.74 -9.67
CA SER A 35 -11.77 3.27 -8.43
C SER A 35 -10.26 3.21 -8.44
N GLY A 36 -9.66 4.08 -9.22
CA GLY A 36 -8.34 4.55 -8.94
C GLY A 36 -8.40 5.59 -7.81
N ILE A 37 -7.28 5.87 -7.17
CA ILE A 37 -7.15 7.01 -6.27
C ILE A 37 -7.46 8.28 -7.06
N ASP A 38 -8.37 9.10 -6.57
CA ASP A 38 -8.62 10.44 -7.12
C ASP A 38 -7.61 11.42 -6.52
N TYR A 39 -6.57 11.71 -7.26
CA TYR A 39 -5.50 12.63 -6.85
C TYR A 39 -5.96 14.08 -6.69
N ALA A 40 -7.15 14.45 -7.14
CA ALA A 40 -7.71 15.78 -6.95
C ALA A 40 -8.25 16.01 -5.53
N CYS A 41 -8.59 14.92 -4.81
CA CYS A 41 -9.15 14.96 -3.45
C CYS A 41 -8.16 14.38 -2.43
N LYS A 42 -6.98 15.02 -2.30
CA LYS A 42 -5.90 14.55 -1.41
C LYS A 42 -6.26 14.55 0.07
N GLU A 43 -7.16 15.42 0.49
CA GLU A 43 -7.67 15.50 1.87
C GLU A 43 -8.44 14.26 2.30
N ASP A 44 -8.95 13.48 1.34
CA ASP A 44 -9.68 12.25 1.60
C ASP A 44 -8.77 11.01 1.68
N PHE A 45 -7.49 11.19 1.46
CA PHE A 45 -6.53 10.07 1.50
C PHE A 45 -6.35 9.55 2.91
N LYS A 46 -6.44 8.25 3.02
CA LYS A 46 -6.10 7.46 4.20
C LYS A 46 -5.00 6.48 3.84
N TRP A 47 -4.16 6.18 4.81
CA TRP A 47 -3.05 5.25 4.59
C TRP A 47 -2.73 4.42 5.81
N ILE A 48 -2.06 3.32 5.57
CA ILE A 48 -1.38 2.52 6.58
C ILE A 48 0.09 2.44 6.18
N SER A 49 0.98 2.86 7.07
CA SER A 49 2.42 2.64 6.89
C SER A 49 2.77 1.23 7.31
N VAL A 50 3.50 0.53 6.45
CA VAL A 50 3.91 -0.85 6.70
C VAL A 50 5.41 -1.03 6.47
N ILE A 51 5.99 -2.00 7.14
CA ILE A 51 7.36 -2.47 6.93
C ILE A 51 7.31 -3.99 6.90
N ARG A 52 7.83 -4.58 5.83
CA ARG A 52 7.91 -6.03 5.72
C ARG A 52 8.87 -6.58 6.79
N LEU A 53 8.41 -7.59 7.51
CA LEU A 53 9.25 -8.33 8.44
C LEU A 53 9.85 -9.56 7.75
N PRO A 54 11.04 -10.02 8.18
CA PRO A 54 11.56 -11.32 7.76
C PRO A 54 10.62 -12.45 8.12
N ASP A 55 10.61 -13.48 7.30
CA ASP A 55 9.69 -14.62 7.45
C ASP A 55 9.90 -15.42 8.76
N PHE A 56 11.05 -15.26 9.41
CA PHE A 56 11.34 -15.90 10.70
C PHE A 56 10.80 -15.13 11.92
N VAL A 57 10.31 -13.90 11.74
CA VAL A 57 9.74 -13.10 12.83
C VAL A 57 8.36 -13.62 13.19
N THR A 58 8.22 -14.07 14.40
CA THR A 58 6.96 -14.62 14.93
C THR A 58 6.10 -13.52 15.54
N ARG A 59 4.85 -13.85 15.84
CA ARG A 59 3.95 -12.99 16.61
C ARG A 59 4.51 -12.70 18.02
N GLU A 60 5.17 -13.66 18.62
CA GLU A 60 5.77 -13.50 19.96
C GLU A 60 6.92 -12.51 19.93
N ASP A 61 7.78 -12.56 18.90
CA ASP A 61 8.86 -11.59 18.68
C ASP A 61 8.31 -10.19 18.51
N PHE A 62 7.25 -10.04 17.73
CA PHE A 62 6.57 -8.78 17.53
C PHE A 62 6.02 -8.21 18.85
N ASP A 63 5.27 -9.00 19.61
CA ASP A 63 4.68 -8.59 20.90
C ASP A 63 5.78 -8.22 21.90
N TRP A 64 6.89 -8.94 21.91
CA TRP A 64 8.07 -8.60 22.71
C TRP A 64 8.65 -7.25 22.28
N ALA A 65 8.83 -7.03 20.96
CA ALA A 65 9.38 -5.80 20.41
C ALA A 65 8.51 -4.57 20.76
N VAL A 66 7.19 -4.69 20.65
CA VAL A 66 6.24 -3.63 21.02
C VAL A 66 6.39 -3.27 22.49
N ARG A 67 6.41 -4.25 23.40
CA ARG A 67 6.62 -4.01 24.84
C ARG A 67 7.96 -3.32 25.11
N LYS A 68 9.04 -3.78 24.48
CA LYS A 68 10.38 -3.20 24.64
C LYS A 68 10.46 -1.78 24.10
N ALA A 69 9.87 -1.51 22.92
CA ALA A 69 9.83 -0.18 22.34
C ALA A 69 9.05 0.81 23.22
N THR A 70 7.87 0.40 23.72
CA THR A 70 7.03 1.18 24.62
C THR A 70 7.80 1.58 25.88
N ALA A 71 8.45 0.62 26.53
CA ALA A 71 9.23 0.87 27.74
C ALA A 71 10.44 1.79 27.49
N LYS A 72 11.17 1.56 26.38
CA LYS A 72 12.38 2.34 26.02
C LYS A 72 12.08 3.75 25.59
N LYS A 73 11.05 3.93 24.77
CA LYS A 73 10.70 5.23 24.18
C LYS A 73 9.73 6.03 25.02
N LYS A 74 9.11 5.41 26.03
CA LYS A 74 8.02 6.00 26.84
C LYS A 74 6.88 6.55 25.97
N GLN A 75 6.57 5.84 24.89
CA GLN A 75 5.55 6.18 23.90
C GLN A 75 4.64 4.98 23.68
N ASP A 76 3.37 5.23 23.45
CA ASP A 76 2.39 4.18 23.18
C ASP A 76 2.55 3.64 21.74
N PHE A 77 2.81 2.34 21.63
CA PHE A 77 2.87 1.60 20.37
C PHE A 77 1.73 0.57 20.23
N SER A 78 0.65 0.71 21.01
CA SER A 78 -0.49 -0.21 20.95
C SER A 78 -1.22 -0.23 19.59
N LYS A 79 -1.02 0.82 18.78
CA LYS A 79 -1.59 0.93 17.42
C LYS A 79 -0.80 0.19 16.35
N VAL A 80 0.39 -0.32 16.68
CA VAL A 80 1.18 -1.11 15.74
C VAL A 80 0.60 -2.51 15.67
N GLU A 81 0.36 -2.99 14.45
CA GLU A 81 -0.29 -4.27 14.20
C GLU A 81 0.65 -5.22 13.46
N PHE A 82 0.55 -6.51 13.78
CA PHE A 82 1.22 -7.58 13.05
C PHE A 82 0.18 -8.27 12.17
N PHE A 83 0.37 -8.21 10.84
CA PHE A 83 -0.58 -8.81 9.91
C PHE A 83 0.14 -9.51 8.75
N SER A 84 -0.57 -10.39 8.08
CA SER A 84 -0.13 -11.02 6.85
C SER A 84 -0.98 -10.52 5.70
N TYR A 85 -0.34 -10.26 4.56
CA TYR A 85 -1.00 -9.75 3.38
C TYR A 85 -0.55 -10.52 2.13
N GLU A 86 -1.51 -11.05 1.39
CA GLU A 86 -1.27 -11.69 0.10
C GLU A 86 -1.73 -10.74 -1.00
N GLU A 87 -0.77 -10.09 -1.65
CA GLU A 87 -1.06 -9.08 -2.66
C GLU A 87 -1.55 -9.68 -3.98
N GLY A 88 -1.12 -10.91 -4.28
CA GLY A 88 -1.47 -11.61 -5.51
C GLY A 88 -0.87 -10.98 -6.76
N LEU A 89 -1.56 -11.12 -7.90
CA LEU A 89 -1.10 -10.59 -9.18
C LEU A 89 -1.20 -9.07 -9.22
N CYS A 90 -0.10 -8.40 -9.54
CA CYS A 90 0.00 -6.95 -9.58
C CYS A 90 0.73 -6.47 -10.83
N VAL A 91 0.44 -5.24 -11.23
CA VAL A 91 1.28 -4.44 -12.11
C VAL A 91 2.04 -3.42 -11.27
N GLN A 92 3.29 -3.14 -11.61
CA GLN A 92 4.07 -2.14 -10.89
C GLN A 92 4.97 -1.34 -11.83
N CYS A 93 5.26 -0.12 -11.43
CA CYS A 93 6.18 0.76 -12.14
C CYS A 93 7.02 1.58 -11.15
N MET A 94 8.26 1.90 -11.53
CA MET A 94 9.08 2.87 -10.82
C MET A 94 8.66 4.28 -11.20
N HIS A 95 8.19 5.05 -10.22
CA HIS A 95 8.03 6.49 -10.34
C HIS A 95 9.32 7.19 -9.90
N ILE A 96 9.80 8.13 -10.71
CA ILE A 96 10.92 9.01 -10.35
C ILE A 96 10.40 10.44 -10.47
N GLY A 97 10.28 11.14 -9.36
CA GLY A 97 9.72 12.49 -9.32
C GLY A 97 8.97 12.76 -8.02
N SER A 98 8.31 13.91 -7.99
CA SER A 98 7.45 14.29 -6.86
C SER A 98 6.19 13.42 -6.84
N TYR A 99 5.58 13.25 -5.67
CA TYR A 99 4.30 12.55 -5.57
C TYR A 99 3.17 13.22 -6.38
N ASP A 100 3.30 14.52 -6.67
CA ASP A 100 2.34 15.25 -7.50
C ASP A 100 2.40 14.85 -8.97
N ASP A 101 3.54 14.33 -9.43
CA ASP A 101 3.77 13.86 -10.80
C ASP A 101 3.42 12.37 -10.99
N GLU A 102 3.10 11.64 -9.92
CA GLU A 102 2.80 10.20 -9.92
C GLU A 102 1.64 9.81 -10.85
N PRO A 103 0.57 10.63 -11.02
CA PRO A 103 -0.56 10.28 -11.89
C PRO A 103 -0.14 9.91 -13.32
N ALA A 104 0.90 10.53 -13.86
CA ALA A 104 1.41 10.22 -15.20
C ALA A 104 2.01 8.80 -15.27
N THR A 105 2.73 8.38 -14.22
CA THR A 105 3.28 7.03 -14.08
C THR A 105 2.18 5.99 -13.93
N VAL A 106 1.18 6.28 -13.09
CA VAL A 106 0.01 5.41 -12.90
C VAL A 106 -0.75 5.22 -14.21
N TYR A 107 -0.96 6.29 -14.96
CA TYR A 107 -1.63 6.22 -16.27
C TYR A 107 -0.86 5.33 -17.26
N ALA A 108 0.46 5.50 -17.34
CA ALA A 108 1.29 4.67 -18.22
C ALA A 108 1.26 3.19 -17.81
N MET A 109 1.28 2.92 -16.51
CA MET A 109 1.18 1.57 -15.94
C MET A 109 -0.17 0.93 -16.25
N HIS A 110 -1.27 1.68 -16.15
CA HIS A 110 -2.62 1.17 -16.47
C HIS A 110 -2.76 0.88 -17.96
N ARG A 111 -2.27 1.74 -18.84
CA ARG A 111 -2.26 1.46 -20.27
C ARG A 111 -1.54 0.17 -20.60
N PHE A 112 -0.35 -0.04 -20.04
CA PHE A 112 0.41 -1.28 -20.23
C PHE A 112 -0.40 -2.49 -19.74
N MET A 113 -1.02 -2.40 -18.56
CA MET A 113 -1.86 -3.44 -18.00
C MET A 113 -3.00 -3.84 -18.95
N GLU A 114 -3.73 -2.86 -19.49
CA GLU A 114 -4.85 -3.08 -20.42
C GLU A 114 -4.37 -3.70 -21.74
N GLU A 115 -3.25 -3.23 -22.30
CA GLU A 115 -2.64 -3.79 -23.51
C GLU A 115 -2.22 -5.26 -23.33
N GLN A 116 -1.91 -5.68 -22.10
CA GLN A 116 -1.59 -7.07 -21.76
C GLN A 116 -2.83 -7.93 -21.42
N GLY A 117 -4.03 -7.38 -21.51
CA GLY A 117 -5.28 -8.12 -21.28
C GLY A 117 -5.66 -8.26 -19.80
N TYR A 118 -5.21 -7.35 -18.97
CA TYR A 118 -5.56 -7.30 -17.55
C TYR A 118 -6.45 -6.10 -17.24
N ALA A 119 -7.19 -6.20 -16.16
CA ALA A 119 -7.99 -5.12 -15.59
C ALA A 119 -7.53 -4.82 -14.17
N LEU A 120 -7.77 -3.59 -13.74
CA LEU A 120 -7.53 -3.16 -12.37
C LEU A 120 -8.40 -3.96 -11.39
N ASP A 121 -7.84 -4.31 -10.23
CA ASP A 121 -8.53 -5.09 -9.19
C ASP A 121 -8.30 -4.49 -7.80
N ILE A 122 -8.28 -3.17 -7.71
CA ILE A 122 -8.24 -2.47 -6.42
C ILE A 122 -9.55 -2.68 -5.69
N THR A 123 -9.46 -3.18 -4.46
CA THR A 123 -10.61 -3.51 -3.58
C THR A 123 -10.27 -3.15 -2.13
N ASP A 124 -11.22 -3.33 -1.23
CA ASP A 124 -10.98 -3.17 0.22
C ASP A 124 -9.93 -4.15 0.77
N GLN A 125 -9.58 -5.19 0.03
CA GLN A 125 -8.59 -6.21 0.41
C GLN A 125 -7.31 -6.12 -0.40
N ARG A 126 -7.33 -5.45 -1.54
CA ARG A 126 -6.20 -5.30 -2.47
C ARG A 126 -6.09 -3.83 -2.86
N MET A 127 -5.15 -3.15 -2.27
CA MET A 127 -5.06 -1.70 -2.25
C MET A 127 -4.02 -1.15 -3.23
N HIS A 128 -4.10 0.13 -3.49
CA HIS A 128 -2.97 0.89 -4.02
C HIS A 128 -1.81 0.80 -3.03
N HIS A 129 -0.63 0.41 -3.53
CA HIS A 129 0.55 0.14 -2.72
C HIS A 129 1.74 0.93 -3.24
N GLU A 130 2.39 1.65 -2.35
CA GLU A 130 3.61 2.40 -2.63
C GLU A 130 4.77 1.86 -1.79
N ILE A 131 5.95 1.73 -2.41
CA ILE A 131 7.20 1.31 -1.76
C ILE A 131 8.21 2.44 -1.91
N TYR A 132 8.56 3.08 -0.81
CA TYR A 132 9.39 4.28 -0.79
C TYR A 132 10.87 3.93 -0.78
N LEU A 133 11.53 4.01 -1.93
CA LEU A 133 12.96 3.72 -2.07
C LEU A 133 13.84 4.92 -1.71
N SER A 134 13.24 6.09 -1.54
CA SER A 134 13.92 7.32 -1.15
C SER A 134 13.31 7.91 0.12
N ASP A 135 14.14 8.50 0.96
CA ASP A 135 13.69 9.30 2.11
C ASP A 135 13.36 10.73 1.64
N ALA A 136 12.08 11.08 1.57
CA ALA A 136 11.61 12.40 1.13
C ALA A 136 12.13 13.57 1.99
N ARG A 137 12.66 13.30 3.18
CA ARG A 137 13.30 14.32 4.03
C ARG A 137 14.73 14.64 3.61
N ARG A 138 15.34 13.81 2.75
CA ARG A 138 16.77 13.87 2.37
C ARG A 138 16.99 13.99 0.89
N VAL A 139 16.02 13.61 0.08
CA VAL A 139 16.11 13.57 -1.38
C VAL A 139 15.21 14.65 -1.95
N ALA A 140 15.73 15.42 -2.92
CA ALA A 140 14.95 16.44 -3.60
C ALA A 140 13.75 15.81 -4.36
N PRO A 141 12.58 16.46 -4.41
CA PRO A 141 11.35 15.89 -4.94
C PRO A 141 11.50 15.25 -6.33
N GLU A 142 12.22 15.88 -7.22
CA GLU A 142 12.45 15.42 -8.60
C GLU A 142 13.33 14.16 -8.70
N LYS A 143 13.93 13.74 -7.60
CA LYS A 143 14.81 12.55 -7.50
C LYS A 143 14.22 11.45 -6.62
N LEU A 144 13.04 11.66 -6.07
CA LEU A 144 12.36 10.63 -5.29
C LEU A 144 12.11 9.39 -6.15
N LYS A 145 12.20 8.23 -5.52
CA LYS A 145 11.96 6.94 -6.16
C LYS A 145 10.91 6.20 -5.35
N THR A 146 9.79 5.93 -5.99
CA THR A 146 8.67 5.16 -5.42
C THR A 146 8.29 4.06 -6.38
N VAL A 147 8.18 2.84 -5.90
CA VAL A 147 7.51 1.78 -6.68
C VAL A 147 6.01 1.91 -6.41
N VAL A 148 5.24 2.18 -7.46
CA VAL A 148 3.79 2.16 -7.40
C VAL A 148 3.32 0.79 -7.88
N ARG A 149 2.40 0.18 -7.15
CA ARG A 149 1.91 -1.17 -7.41
C ARG A 149 0.40 -1.22 -7.28
N HIS A 150 -0.25 -1.78 -8.29
CA HIS A 150 -1.69 -1.98 -8.32
C HIS A 150 -2.06 -3.44 -8.53
N PRO A 151 -3.00 -3.97 -7.75
CA PRO A 151 -3.58 -5.29 -7.98
C PRO A 151 -4.31 -5.35 -9.31
N ILE A 152 -4.14 -6.46 -10.01
CA ILE A 152 -4.79 -6.69 -11.31
C ILE A 152 -5.41 -8.09 -11.37
N LYS A 153 -6.31 -8.27 -12.32
CA LYS A 153 -6.92 -9.56 -12.67
C LYS A 153 -6.98 -9.73 -14.16
N THR A 154 -7.04 -10.97 -14.62
CA THR A 154 -7.29 -11.28 -16.04
C THR A 154 -8.68 -10.78 -16.44
N MET A 155 -8.77 -10.12 -17.58
CA MET A 155 -10.08 -9.91 -18.20
C MET A 155 -10.61 -11.26 -18.65
N GLY A 156 -11.74 -11.68 -18.07
CA GLY A 156 -12.41 -12.92 -18.49
C GLY A 156 -12.69 -12.88 -19.99
N LYS A 157 -12.46 -14.03 -20.65
CA LYS A 157 -12.88 -14.24 -22.04
C LYS A 157 -14.38 -14.31 -22.14
#